data_d0cb0067c43566fbf60ceeed4fc209c1
#
_entry.id   d0cb0067c43566fbf60ceeed4fc209c1
#
_cell.length_a   1.000
_cell.length_b   1.000
_cell.length_c   1.000
_cell.angle_alpha   90.00
_cell.angle_beta   90.00
_cell.angle_gamma   90.00
#
_symmetry.space_group_name_H-M   'P 1'
#
loop_
_entity.id
_entity.type
_entity.pdbx_description
1 polymer ?
#
loop_
_entity_poly.entity_id
_entity_poly.type
_entity_poly.pdbx_seq_one_letter_code
_entity_poly.pdbx_strand_id
1 'polypeptide(L)'
;MASPRCLWLLAVALLPWTCASRALQHLDPPAPLPLVIWHGMGDSCCNPLSMGAVKKMVEKKIPGIYVLSLEIGKTLMEVRTAFFLNVNSQVTTVCQTLAKDPKLQQGYNAMGFSQGSQFLRAVAQRCPSPPMINLISVGGQHQGVFGLPRCPGESSHICDFIRKTLNAGAYSKVVQERYVWLAEKITDLLKVIKRNHFVFVILSQGINESYKKNLMALKKFVMVKFLNDSIVDPVDSEDRLGLKEMDNAGQLVFLATEGDHLQLSEEWFYAHIIPFLG
;
A
#
# COMPACT_ATOMS: atom_id res chain seq x y z
N MET A 1 41.92 -83.13 -9.07
CA MET A 1 42.44 -81.74 -8.81
C MET A 1 41.58 -80.81 -9.62
N ALA A 2 40.51 -80.27 -9.06
CA ALA A 2 39.60 -79.40 -9.65
C ALA A 2 39.96 -77.97 -9.25
N SER A 3 40.18 -77.10 -10.21
CA SER A 3 40.68 -75.75 -10.08
C SER A 3 39.65 -74.79 -9.38
N PRO A 4 40.06 -73.91 -8.47
CA PRO A 4 39.17 -73.06 -7.69
C PRO A 4 38.81 -71.76 -8.38
N ARG A 5 38.46 -71.79 -9.69
CA ARG A 5 38.18 -70.59 -10.50
C ARG A 5 36.71 -70.31 -10.81
N CYS A 6 35.77 -71.14 -10.32
CA CYS A 6 34.34 -70.97 -10.66
C CYS A 6 33.44 -70.40 -9.53
N LEU A 7 34.00 -69.97 -8.40
CA LEU A 7 33.22 -69.49 -7.23
C LEU A 7 33.09 -67.95 -7.16
N TRP A 8 33.68 -67.17 -8.07
CA TRP A 8 33.63 -65.71 -8.01
C TRP A 8 32.61 -65.06 -8.91
N LEU A 9 31.89 -65.81 -9.74
CA LEU A 9 30.93 -65.24 -10.70
C LEU A 9 29.45 -65.26 -10.20
N LEU A 10 29.19 -65.86 -9.03
CA LEU A 10 27.80 -65.88 -8.48
C LEU A 10 27.53 -64.87 -7.35
N ALA A 11 28.55 -64.12 -6.92
CA ALA A 11 28.38 -63.15 -5.83
C ALA A 11 27.96 -61.75 -6.30
N VAL A 12 27.94 -61.48 -7.61
CA VAL A 12 27.61 -60.14 -8.16
C VAL A 12 26.13 -60.00 -8.54
N ALA A 13 25.38 -61.12 -8.51
CA ALA A 13 23.97 -61.15 -8.94
C ALA A 13 22.92 -60.87 -7.86
N LEU A 14 23.35 -60.62 -6.60
CA LEU A 14 22.44 -60.40 -5.49
C LEU A 14 22.62 -59.01 -4.80
N LEU A 15 23.17 -58.02 -5.50
CA LEU A 15 22.99 -56.63 -5.06
C LEU A 15 21.52 -56.28 -5.36
N PRO A 16 20.72 -55.96 -4.32
CA PRO A 16 19.41 -55.40 -4.58
C PRO A 16 19.63 -54.10 -5.32
N TRP A 17 19.12 -54.01 -6.52
CA TRP A 17 18.87 -52.73 -7.14
C TRP A 17 17.86 -52.00 -6.23
N THR A 18 18.37 -51.38 -5.19
CA THR A 18 17.66 -50.30 -4.55
C THR A 18 17.57 -49.24 -5.63
N CYS A 19 16.55 -49.32 -6.45
CA CYS A 19 16.07 -48.22 -7.24
C CYS A 19 15.75 -47.12 -6.21
N ALA A 20 16.72 -46.25 -5.97
CA ALA A 20 16.47 -45.00 -5.29
C ALA A 20 15.53 -44.23 -6.22
N SER A 21 14.24 -44.54 -6.10
CA SER A 21 13.20 -43.60 -6.51
C SER A 21 13.48 -42.34 -5.73
N ARG A 22 14.33 -41.45 -6.28
CA ARG A 22 14.26 -40.06 -5.95
C ARG A 22 12.82 -39.67 -6.26
N ALA A 23 11.99 -39.72 -5.22
CA ALA A 23 10.74 -39.02 -5.25
C ALA A 23 11.11 -37.60 -5.73
N LEU A 24 10.74 -37.27 -6.97
CA LEU A 24 10.65 -35.93 -7.44
C LEU A 24 9.73 -35.28 -6.40
N GLN A 25 10.35 -34.65 -5.39
CA GLN A 25 9.61 -33.73 -4.57
C GLN A 25 9.02 -32.74 -5.58
N HIS A 26 7.75 -32.88 -5.83
CA HIS A 26 6.97 -31.80 -6.41
C HIS A 26 7.22 -30.63 -5.47
N LEU A 27 8.14 -29.75 -5.87
CA LEU A 27 8.28 -28.46 -5.22
C LEU A 27 6.98 -27.76 -5.56
N ASP A 28 6.06 -27.76 -4.60
CA ASP A 28 4.88 -26.92 -4.70
C ASP A 28 5.36 -25.51 -5.07
N PRO A 29 4.69 -24.86 -6.01
CA PRO A 29 5.07 -23.51 -6.39
C PRO A 29 5.15 -22.65 -5.11
N PRO A 30 6.14 -21.76 -5.01
CA PRO A 30 6.29 -20.92 -3.82
C PRO A 30 4.98 -20.22 -3.52
N ALA A 31 4.59 -20.19 -2.24
CA ALA A 31 3.38 -19.51 -1.82
C ALA A 31 3.42 -18.05 -2.28
N PRO A 32 2.30 -17.50 -2.77
CA PRO A 32 2.24 -16.12 -3.22
C PRO A 32 2.59 -15.17 -2.07
N LEU A 33 3.26 -14.06 -2.39
CA LEU A 33 3.58 -13.03 -1.39
C LEU A 33 2.30 -12.51 -0.75
N PRO A 34 2.28 -12.33 0.57
CA PRO A 34 1.17 -11.70 1.27
C PRO A 34 0.83 -10.32 0.73
N LEU A 35 -0.43 -9.93 0.83
CA LEU A 35 -0.91 -8.59 0.50
C LEU A 35 -1.44 -7.89 1.75
N VAL A 36 -0.94 -6.70 2.02
CA VAL A 36 -1.46 -5.79 3.04
C VAL A 36 -2.27 -4.70 2.35
N ILE A 37 -3.52 -4.49 2.75
CA ILE A 37 -4.37 -3.44 2.17
C ILE A 37 -4.79 -2.41 3.21
N TRP A 38 -4.92 -1.14 2.76
CA TRP A 38 -5.39 -0.02 3.58
C TRP A 38 -6.42 0.82 2.83
N HIS A 39 -7.50 1.12 3.52
CA HIS A 39 -8.66 1.82 3.00
C HIS A 39 -8.45 3.33 2.79
N GLY A 40 -9.33 3.94 2.02
CA GLY A 40 -9.45 5.39 1.87
C GLY A 40 -10.12 6.04 3.08
N MET A 41 -10.19 7.36 3.04
CA MET A 41 -10.79 8.16 4.10
C MET A 41 -12.29 7.87 4.24
N GLY A 42 -12.73 7.63 5.48
CA GLY A 42 -14.13 7.37 5.81
C GLY A 42 -14.59 5.93 5.57
N ASP A 43 -13.70 5.09 5.06
CA ASP A 43 -13.92 3.64 4.87
C ASP A 43 -13.31 2.83 6.03
N SER A 44 -13.37 1.50 5.96
CA SER A 44 -12.87 0.59 6.98
C SER A 44 -12.31 -0.70 6.39
N CYS A 45 -11.48 -1.40 7.16
CA CYS A 45 -10.89 -2.70 6.82
C CYS A 45 -11.87 -3.72 6.24
N CYS A 46 -13.10 -3.67 6.77
CA CYS A 46 -13.98 -4.83 6.73
C CYS A 46 -15.31 -4.53 6.02
N ASN A 47 -15.43 -3.37 5.40
CA ASN A 47 -16.59 -2.97 4.59
C ASN A 47 -16.75 -3.94 3.39
N PRO A 48 -17.84 -4.72 3.33
CA PRO A 48 -18.02 -5.76 2.32
C PRO A 48 -18.15 -5.21 0.89
N LEU A 49 -18.47 -3.92 0.73
CA LEU A 49 -18.63 -3.25 -0.56
C LEU A 49 -17.33 -2.58 -1.06
N SER A 50 -16.29 -2.53 -0.24
CA SER A 50 -15.01 -1.93 -0.58
C SER A 50 -13.84 -2.86 -0.25
N MET A 51 -13.18 -2.69 0.91
CA MET A 51 -11.99 -3.49 1.26
C MET A 51 -12.29 -4.99 1.36
N GLY A 52 -13.47 -5.36 1.84
CA GLY A 52 -13.91 -6.76 1.85
C GLY A 52 -14.13 -7.33 0.45
N ALA A 53 -14.60 -6.52 -0.51
CA ALA A 53 -14.74 -6.92 -1.90
C ALA A 53 -13.36 -7.07 -2.57
N VAL A 54 -12.46 -6.10 -2.37
CA VAL A 54 -11.07 -6.17 -2.87
C VAL A 54 -10.36 -7.41 -2.36
N LYS A 55 -10.45 -7.69 -1.06
CA LYS A 55 -9.86 -8.89 -0.46
C LYS A 55 -10.38 -10.15 -1.15
N LYS A 56 -11.69 -10.33 -1.28
CA LYS A 56 -12.29 -11.50 -1.93
C LYS A 56 -11.87 -11.62 -3.40
N MET A 57 -11.79 -10.51 -4.11
CA MET A 57 -11.39 -10.45 -5.51
C MET A 57 -9.94 -10.94 -5.68
N VAL A 58 -9.02 -10.49 -4.82
CA VAL A 58 -7.62 -10.94 -4.82
C VAL A 58 -7.50 -12.41 -4.45
N GLU A 59 -8.16 -12.85 -3.37
CA GLU A 59 -8.14 -14.25 -2.92
C GLU A 59 -8.71 -15.21 -3.96
N LYS A 60 -9.73 -14.80 -4.71
CA LYS A 60 -10.30 -15.55 -5.84
C LYS A 60 -9.30 -15.68 -6.99
N LYS A 61 -8.52 -14.63 -7.27
CA LYS A 61 -7.62 -14.59 -8.42
C LYS A 61 -6.26 -15.21 -8.16
N ILE A 62 -5.80 -15.15 -6.91
CA ILE A 62 -4.52 -15.73 -6.45
C ILE A 62 -4.82 -16.72 -5.31
N PRO A 63 -5.10 -17.99 -5.63
CA PRO A 63 -5.38 -19.00 -4.61
C PRO A 63 -4.23 -19.12 -3.61
N GLY A 64 -4.57 -19.15 -2.32
CA GLY A 64 -3.59 -19.30 -1.23
C GLY A 64 -2.91 -18.00 -0.79
N ILE A 65 -3.17 -16.86 -1.42
CA ILE A 65 -2.64 -15.57 -0.98
C ILE A 65 -3.18 -15.19 0.41
N TYR A 66 -2.30 -14.74 1.28
CA TYR A 66 -2.70 -14.13 2.54
C TYR A 66 -2.99 -12.63 2.34
N VAL A 67 -4.23 -12.20 2.61
CA VAL A 67 -4.62 -10.78 2.51
C VAL A 67 -4.95 -10.25 3.89
N LEU A 68 -4.11 -9.32 4.37
CA LEU A 68 -4.30 -8.57 5.61
C LEU A 68 -4.92 -7.21 5.30
N SER A 69 -6.20 -7.02 5.63
CA SER A 69 -6.81 -5.69 5.66
C SER A 69 -6.52 -5.06 7.01
N LEU A 70 -5.71 -4.01 7.02
CA LEU A 70 -5.26 -3.36 8.25
C LEU A 70 -6.40 -2.63 8.95
N GLU A 71 -6.37 -2.68 10.28
CA GLU A 71 -7.34 -2.05 11.17
C GLU A 71 -6.61 -1.33 12.29
N ILE A 72 -7.05 -0.11 12.62
CA ILE A 72 -6.62 0.64 13.80
C ILE A 72 -7.86 0.96 14.62
N GLY A 73 -7.88 0.48 15.88
CA GLY A 73 -9.01 0.59 16.80
C GLY A 73 -9.58 -0.77 17.15
N LYS A 74 -10.34 -0.82 18.23
CA LYS A 74 -10.97 -2.05 18.75
C LYS A 74 -12.48 -2.08 18.52
N THR A 75 -13.06 -0.92 18.25
CA THR A 75 -14.49 -0.77 17.97
C THR A 75 -14.73 -0.22 16.58
N LEU A 76 -15.90 -0.49 16.02
CA LEU A 76 -16.29 0.03 14.71
C LEU A 76 -16.20 1.57 14.64
N MET A 77 -16.50 2.24 15.75
CA MET A 77 -16.41 3.69 15.84
C MET A 77 -14.93 4.15 15.82
N GLU A 78 -14.06 3.50 16.58
CA GLU A 78 -12.63 3.80 16.60
C GLU A 78 -12.00 3.58 15.21
N VAL A 79 -12.33 2.49 14.54
CA VAL A 79 -11.85 2.19 13.20
C VAL A 79 -12.27 3.27 12.21
N ARG A 80 -13.54 3.71 12.24
CA ARG A 80 -14.05 4.75 11.35
C ARG A 80 -13.49 6.13 11.66
N THR A 81 -13.10 6.39 12.91
CA THR A 81 -12.54 7.67 13.34
C THR A 81 -11.01 7.67 13.39
N ALA A 82 -10.38 6.54 13.14
CA ALA A 82 -8.92 6.41 13.16
C ALA A 82 -8.20 7.44 12.28
N PHE A 83 -8.79 7.82 11.14
CA PHE A 83 -8.20 8.83 10.27
C PHE A 83 -8.11 10.23 10.89
N PHE A 84 -8.77 10.51 12.01
CA PHE A 84 -8.61 11.74 12.78
C PHE A 84 -7.48 11.68 13.82
N LEU A 85 -6.95 10.49 14.10
CA LEU A 85 -5.85 10.31 15.03
C LEU A 85 -4.53 10.83 14.42
N ASN A 86 -3.55 11.07 15.29
CA ASN A 86 -2.22 11.46 14.84
C ASN A 86 -1.62 10.38 13.93
N VAL A 87 -1.32 10.74 12.69
CA VAL A 87 -0.82 9.82 11.67
C VAL A 87 0.49 9.14 12.04
N ASN A 88 1.38 9.83 12.78
CA ASN A 88 2.64 9.25 13.21
C ASN A 88 2.41 8.09 14.19
N SER A 89 1.47 8.24 15.12
CA SER A 89 1.07 7.18 16.05
C SER A 89 0.46 5.99 15.31
N GLN A 90 -0.37 6.27 14.30
CA GLN A 90 -0.98 5.22 13.47
C GLN A 90 0.09 4.43 12.70
N VAL A 91 1.03 5.11 12.03
CA VAL A 91 2.14 4.46 11.32
C VAL A 91 2.94 3.60 12.27
N THR A 92 3.29 4.12 13.46
CA THR A 92 4.02 3.35 14.49
C THR A 92 3.25 2.08 14.89
N THR A 93 1.94 2.19 15.13
CA THR A 93 1.10 1.04 15.47
C THR A 93 1.09 0.01 14.36
N VAL A 94 0.93 0.44 13.10
CA VAL A 94 0.94 -0.47 11.95
C VAL A 94 2.30 -1.13 11.77
N CYS A 95 3.42 -0.39 11.90
CA CYS A 95 4.75 -0.99 11.86
C CYS A 95 4.91 -2.12 12.88
N GLN A 96 4.43 -1.90 14.10
CA GLN A 96 4.46 -2.92 15.16
C GLN A 96 3.56 -4.12 14.85
N THR A 97 2.41 -3.89 14.23
CA THR A 97 1.49 -4.95 13.80
C THR A 97 2.13 -5.81 12.71
N LEU A 98 2.70 -5.18 11.68
CA LEU A 98 3.36 -5.89 10.58
C LEU A 98 4.59 -6.67 11.06
N ALA A 99 5.38 -6.10 11.96
CA ALA A 99 6.56 -6.77 12.53
C ALA A 99 6.22 -8.02 13.36
N LYS A 100 5.02 -8.10 13.90
CA LYS A 100 4.55 -9.23 14.71
C LYS A 100 3.86 -10.33 13.89
N ASP A 101 3.45 -10.04 12.67
CA ASP A 101 2.77 -11.03 11.83
C ASP A 101 3.79 -12.00 11.21
N PRO A 102 3.76 -13.31 11.59
CA PRO A 102 4.72 -14.28 11.09
C PRO A 102 4.60 -14.53 9.59
N LYS A 103 3.44 -14.26 8.98
CA LYS A 103 3.20 -14.44 7.54
C LYS A 103 3.87 -13.38 6.69
N LEU A 104 4.23 -12.23 7.28
CA LEU A 104 4.81 -11.11 6.55
C LEU A 104 6.35 -11.07 6.59
N GLN A 105 6.99 -11.92 7.39
CA GLN A 105 8.44 -11.82 7.67
C GLN A 105 9.33 -12.02 6.44
N GLN A 106 8.86 -12.74 5.43
CA GLN A 106 9.58 -12.94 4.16
C GLN A 106 9.33 -11.83 3.15
N GLY A 107 8.55 -10.82 3.52
CA GLY A 107 8.14 -9.71 2.66
C GLY A 107 6.67 -9.78 2.28
N TYR A 108 6.14 -8.65 1.83
CA TYR A 108 4.74 -8.50 1.47
C TYR A 108 4.56 -7.42 0.40
N ASN A 109 3.48 -7.53 -0.37
CA ASN A 109 2.98 -6.46 -1.21
C ASN A 109 2.00 -5.58 -0.43
N ALA A 110 1.94 -4.30 -0.74
CA ALA A 110 1.02 -3.37 -0.10
C ALA A 110 0.16 -2.65 -1.13
N MET A 111 -1.13 -2.45 -0.85
CA MET A 111 -2.03 -1.71 -1.72
C MET A 111 -2.90 -0.76 -0.91
N GLY A 112 -2.79 0.52 -1.20
CA GLY A 112 -3.54 1.59 -0.57
C GLY A 112 -4.52 2.27 -1.53
N PHE A 113 -5.63 2.71 -0.98
CA PHE A 113 -6.69 3.40 -1.73
C PHE A 113 -6.80 4.84 -1.26
N SER A 114 -6.77 5.81 -2.20
CA SER A 114 -6.87 7.24 -1.89
C SER A 114 -5.86 7.65 -0.81
N GLN A 115 -6.29 8.24 0.29
CA GLN A 115 -5.46 8.57 1.46
C GLN A 115 -4.65 7.38 1.99
N GLY A 116 -5.17 6.15 1.88
CA GLY A 116 -4.49 4.93 2.29
C GLY A 116 -3.21 4.66 1.53
N SER A 117 -3.10 5.13 0.30
CA SER A 117 -1.89 5.04 -0.51
C SER A 117 -0.72 5.82 0.12
N GLN A 118 -0.99 7.03 0.61
CA GLN A 118 0.01 7.85 1.28
C GLN A 118 0.39 7.27 2.64
N PHE A 119 -0.59 6.69 3.32
CA PHE A 119 -0.35 6.01 4.59
C PHE A 119 0.62 4.84 4.41
N LEU A 120 0.39 3.97 3.44
CA LEU A 120 1.29 2.84 3.16
C LEU A 120 2.64 3.29 2.59
N ARG A 121 2.70 4.42 1.86
CA ARG A 121 3.97 5.05 1.50
C ARG A 121 4.76 5.47 2.76
N ALA A 122 4.09 6.06 3.77
CA ALA A 122 4.72 6.40 5.02
C ALA A 122 5.20 5.15 5.79
N VAL A 123 4.46 4.05 5.73
CA VAL A 123 4.89 2.74 6.26
C VAL A 123 6.15 2.27 5.54
N ALA A 124 6.19 2.27 4.20
CA ALA A 124 7.37 1.90 3.43
C ALA A 124 8.60 2.73 3.81
N GLN A 125 8.43 4.04 4.01
CA GLN A 125 9.49 4.95 4.38
C GLN A 125 10.04 4.72 5.80
N ARG A 126 9.20 4.34 6.75
CA ARG A 126 9.55 4.31 8.19
C ARG A 126 9.78 2.91 8.74
N CYS A 127 9.28 1.89 8.09
CA CYS A 127 9.26 0.51 8.58
C CYS A 127 9.89 -0.44 7.57
N PRO A 128 11.23 -0.49 7.49
CA PRO A 128 11.92 -1.35 6.51
C PRO A 128 11.81 -2.84 6.80
N SER A 129 11.27 -3.23 7.95
CA SER A 129 11.12 -4.63 8.36
C SER A 129 9.74 -4.89 8.98
N PRO A 130 9.02 -5.92 8.50
CA PRO A 130 9.30 -6.77 7.36
C PRO A 130 9.34 -5.99 6.04
N PRO A 131 10.08 -6.46 5.00
CA PRO A 131 10.26 -5.69 3.78
C PRO A 131 8.98 -5.60 2.95
N MET A 132 8.58 -4.39 2.58
CA MET A 132 7.56 -4.16 1.57
C MET A 132 8.21 -4.35 0.20
N ILE A 133 7.69 -5.27 -0.61
CA ILE A 133 8.25 -5.62 -1.93
C ILE A 133 7.67 -4.68 -3.01
N ASN A 134 6.35 -4.64 -3.15
CA ASN A 134 5.69 -3.73 -4.06
C ASN A 134 4.70 -2.85 -3.29
N LEU A 135 4.63 -1.59 -3.67
CA LEU A 135 3.61 -0.65 -3.20
C LEU A 135 2.70 -0.28 -4.37
N ILE A 136 1.41 -0.51 -4.22
CA ILE A 136 0.39 -0.15 -5.20
C ILE A 136 -0.47 0.96 -4.61
N SER A 137 -0.46 2.10 -5.27
CA SER A 137 -1.22 3.29 -4.91
C SER A 137 -2.38 3.47 -5.88
N VAL A 138 -3.58 3.31 -5.41
CA VAL A 138 -4.81 3.47 -6.19
C VAL A 138 -5.44 4.80 -5.85
N GLY A 139 -5.37 5.77 -6.77
CA GLY A 139 -5.88 7.13 -6.58
C GLY A 139 -5.23 7.88 -5.41
N GLY A 140 -3.93 7.66 -5.17
CA GLY A 140 -3.19 8.29 -4.07
C GLY A 140 -2.79 9.72 -4.36
N GLN A 141 -3.01 10.62 -3.40
CA GLN A 141 -2.71 12.06 -3.51
C GLN A 141 -1.24 12.33 -3.13
N HIS A 142 -0.28 11.88 -3.93
CA HIS A 142 1.15 11.96 -3.59
C HIS A 142 1.73 13.37 -3.64
N GLN A 143 1.06 14.30 -4.31
CA GLN A 143 1.40 15.73 -4.31
C GLN A 143 0.56 16.58 -3.36
N GLY A 144 -0.44 15.99 -2.73
CA GLY A 144 -1.46 16.66 -1.97
C GLY A 144 -2.77 16.76 -2.72
N VAL A 145 -3.68 17.55 -2.18
CA VAL A 145 -4.98 17.85 -2.79
C VAL A 145 -5.10 19.36 -2.91
N PHE A 146 -5.33 19.82 -4.14
CA PHE A 146 -5.61 21.23 -4.40
C PHE A 146 -7.09 21.50 -4.11
N GLY A 147 -7.35 22.43 -3.20
CA GLY A 147 -8.71 22.86 -2.90
C GLY A 147 -9.43 21.99 -1.87
N LEU A 148 -10.74 22.20 -1.82
CA LEU A 148 -11.67 21.40 -1.01
C LEU A 148 -12.42 20.45 -1.93
N PRO A 149 -12.49 19.15 -1.61
CA PRO A 149 -13.39 18.25 -2.31
C PRO A 149 -14.81 18.75 -2.10
N ARG A 150 -15.56 18.94 -3.18
CA ARG A 150 -16.93 19.43 -3.26
C ARG A 150 -17.47 20.18 -2.03
N CYS A 151 -17.66 21.46 -2.17
CA CYS A 151 -18.42 22.23 -1.17
C CYS A 151 -19.88 21.80 -1.20
N PRO A 152 -20.51 21.46 -0.07
CA PRO A 152 -21.95 21.28 -0.03
C PRO A 152 -22.65 22.62 -0.28
N GLY A 153 -23.40 22.72 -1.37
CA GLY A 153 -24.20 23.90 -1.75
C GLY A 153 -23.60 24.75 -2.86
N GLU A 154 -24.46 25.25 -3.72
CA GLU A 154 -24.11 26.03 -4.93
C GLU A 154 -23.60 27.46 -4.71
N SER A 155 -23.50 27.97 -3.49
CA SER A 155 -23.05 29.35 -3.26
C SER A 155 -21.54 29.43 -3.07
N SER A 156 -20.91 29.69 -4.12
CA SER A 156 -19.51 29.51 -4.45
C SER A 156 -18.49 30.46 -3.78
N HIS A 157 -18.86 31.71 -3.47
CA HIS A 157 -17.85 32.74 -3.11
C HIS A 157 -17.12 32.47 -1.80
N ILE A 158 -17.80 31.91 -0.80
CA ILE A 158 -17.19 31.58 0.49
C ILE A 158 -16.25 30.36 0.33
N CYS A 159 -16.68 29.37 -0.43
CA CYS A 159 -15.85 28.20 -0.71
C CYS A 159 -14.61 28.54 -1.55
N ASP A 160 -14.75 29.42 -2.53
CA ASP A 160 -13.62 29.88 -3.34
C ASP A 160 -12.63 30.71 -2.53
N PHE A 161 -13.13 31.53 -1.62
CA PHE A 161 -12.28 32.26 -0.68
C PHE A 161 -11.52 31.31 0.25
N ILE A 162 -12.21 30.31 0.81
CA ILE A 162 -11.61 29.28 1.68
C ILE A 162 -10.59 28.47 0.89
N ARG A 163 -10.90 28.05 -0.34
CA ARG A 163 -9.96 27.36 -1.24
C ARG A 163 -8.70 28.17 -1.48
N LYS A 164 -8.84 29.44 -1.89
CA LYS A 164 -7.70 30.33 -2.16
C LYS A 164 -6.85 30.51 -0.91
N THR A 165 -7.47 30.71 0.25
CA THR A 165 -6.77 30.91 1.51
C THR A 165 -6.05 29.64 1.97
N LEU A 166 -6.68 28.48 1.86
CA LEU A 166 -6.08 27.20 2.20
C LEU A 166 -4.93 26.84 1.25
N ASN A 167 -5.09 27.07 -0.05
CA ASN A 167 -4.05 26.80 -1.04
C ASN A 167 -2.83 27.71 -0.85
N ALA A 168 -3.04 28.99 -0.54
CA ALA A 168 -1.95 29.93 -0.28
C ALA A 168 -1.21 29.65 1.03
N GLY A 169 -1.90 29.11 2.02
CA GLY A 169 -1.38 28.90 3.38
C GLY A 169 -1.13 27.46 3.80
N ALA A 170 -1.65 26.47 3.05
CA ALA A 170 -1.68 25.07 3.47
C ALA A 170 -0.29 24.49 3.81
N TYR A 171 0.74 24.95 3.14
CA TYR A 171 2.13 24.51 3.33
C TYR A 171 2.98 25.48 4.15
N SER A 172 2.39 26.56 4.67
CA SER A 172 3.08 27.49 5.55
C SER A 172 3.06 26.97 7.01
N LYS A 173 4.25 26.79 7.60
CA LYS A 173 4.39 26.32 8.99
C LYS A 173 3.62 27.22 9.99
N VAL A 174 3.69 28.53 9.82
CA VAL A 174 3.00 29.52 10.67
C VAL A 174 1.48 29.39 10.55
N VAL A 175 1.00 29.18 9.34
CA VAL A 175 -0.44 29.01 9.07
C VAL A 175 -0.92 27.71 9.71
N GLN A 176 -0.16 26.64 9.60
CA GLN A 176 -0.51 25.33 10.16
C GLN A 176 -0.52 25.33 11.69
N GLU A 177 0.44 25.95 12.34
CA GLU A 177 0.49 26.07 13.79
C GLU A 177 -0.68 26.90 14.34
N ARG A 178 -1.06 27.99 13.67
CA ARG A 178 -2.21 28.82 14.04
C ARG A 178 -3.55 28.16 13.70
N TYR A 179 -3.65 27.43 12.60
CA TYR A 179 -4.88 26.72 12.25
C TYR A 179 -5.13 25.52 13.15
N VAL A 180 -4.12 24.82 13.65
CA VAL A 180 -4.29 23.79 14.68
C VAL A 180 -4.95 24.39 15.92
N TRP A 181 -4.52 25.56 16.38
CA TRP A 181 -5.13 26.22 17.54
C TRP A 181 -6.56 26.73 17.27
N LEU A 182 -6.82 27.31 16.10
CA LEU A 182 -8.15 27.75 15.68
C LEU A 182 -9.06 26.54 15.45
N ALA A 183 -8.47 25.42 15.06
CA ALA A 183 -9.11 24.14 14.78
C ALA A 183 -9.76 23.49 15.98
N GLU A 184 -9.23 23.68 17.17
CA GLU A 184 -9.87 23.20 18.39
C GLU A 184 -11.15 23.97 18.74
N LYS A 185 -11.36 25.14 18.15
CA LYS A 185 -12.51 26.02 18.47
C LYS A 185 -13.66 26.01 17.45
N ILE A 186 -13.47 25.47 16.24
CA ILE A 186 -14.51 25.47 15.18
C ILE A 186 -14.67 24.04 14.62
N THR A 187 -15.51 23.23 15.21
CA THR A 187 -15.57 21.78 15.08
C THR A 187 -15.89 21.22 13.68
N ASP A 188 -16.62 21.91 12.82
CA ASP A 188 -17.09 21.34 11.53
C ASP A 188 -16.29 21.77 10.30
N LEU A 189 -15.82 23.00 10.24
CA LEU A 189 -14.93 23.48 9.16
C LEU A 189 -13.56 22.81 9.23
N LEU A 190 -13.21 22.29 10.36
CA LEU A 190 -11.90 21.76 10.73
C LEU A 190 -11.69 20.29 10.45
N LYS A 191 -12.75 19.52 10.27
CA LYS A 191 -12.65 18.15 9.73
C LYS A 191 -11.97 18.17 8.36
N VAL A 192 -12.14 19.23 7.60
CA VAL A 192 -11.56 19.43 6.26
C VAL A 192 -10.09 19.87 6.33
N ILE A 193 -9.74 20.73 7.28
CA ILE A 193 -8.36 21.24 7.44
C ILE A 193 -7.44 20.15 8.00
N LYS A 194 -7.91 19.32 8.93
CA LYS A 194 -7.17 18.14 9.39
C LYS A 194 -6.87 17.13 8.26
N ARG A 195 -7.66 17.10 7.18
CA ARG A 195 -7.40 16.30 5.98
C ARG A 195 -6.12 16.72 5.27
N ASN A 196 -5.92 18.02 5.07
CA ASN A 196 -4.72 18.56 4.44
C ASN A 196 -3.48 18.40 5.34
N HIS A 197 -3.66 18.37 6.66
CA HIS A 197 -2.57 18.10 7.60
C HIS A 197 -1.99 16.68 7.46
N PHE A 198 -2.80 15.68 7.11
CA PHE A 198 -2.30 14.33 6.88
C PHE A 198 -1.30 14.27 5.71
N VAL A 199 -1.63 14.86 4.59
CA VAL A 199 -0.74 14.96 3.43
C VAL A 199 0.51 15.76 3.77
N PHE A 200 0.34 16.88 4.45
CA PHE A 200 1.43 17.73 4.87
C PHE A 200 2.43 17.03 5.79
N VAL A 201 1.99 16.32 6.83
CA VAL A 201 2.88 15.59 7.75
C VAL A 201 3.69 14.52 7.01
N ILE A 202 3.12 13.90 5.97
CA ILE A 202 3.85 12.91 5.18
C ILE A 202 4.85 13.55 4.21
N LEU A 203 4.54 14.71 3.64
CA LEU A 203 5.33 15.33 2.58
C LEU A 203 6.27 16.45 3.04
N SER A 204 5.99 17.12 4.16
CA SER A 204 6.69 18.32 4.60
C SER A 204 7.87 18.10 5.54
N GLN A 205 8.09 16.89 6.00
CA GLN A 205 9.34 16.58 6.70
C GLN A 205 10.48 16.75 5.71
N GLY A 206 11.50 17.55 6.05
CA GLY A 206 12.68 17.73 5.23
C GLY A 206 13.22 16.37 4.77
N ILE A 207 13.94 16.33 3.65
CA ILE A 207 14.43 15.08 3.05
C ILE A 207 15.14 14.27 4.13
N ASN A 208 14.52 13.18 4.52
CA ASN A 208 15.11 12.20 5.44
C ASN A 208 15.71 11.09 4.59
N GLU A 209 17.02 11.05 4.53
CA GLU A 209 17.75 10.09 3.69
C GLU A 209 17.41 8.64 4.01
N SER A 210 17.09 8.30 5.27
CA SER A 210 16.65 6.96 5.62
C SER A 210 15.27 6.63 5.01
N TYR A 211 14.36 7.59 4.98
CA TYR A 211 13.03 7.43 4.36
C TYR A 211 13.14 7.28 2.84
N LYS A 212 14.01 8.07 2.21
CA LYS A 212 14.32 7.95 0.79
C LYS A 212 14.89 6.55 0.50
N LYS A 213 15.92 6.14 1.24
CA LYS A 213 16.52 4.80 1.09
C LYS A 213 15.52 3.67 1.25
N ASN A 214 14.65 3.75 2.26
CA ASN A 214 13.65 2.72 2.49
C ASN A 214 12.60 2.67 1.36
N LEU A 215 12.15 3.82 0.85
CA LEU A 215 11.23 3.87 -0.28
C LEU A 215 11.86 3.30 -1.55
N MET A 216 13.12 3.61 -1.82
CA MET A 216 13.89 3.10 -2.96
C MET A 216 14.20 1.59 -2.85
N ALA A 217 13.99 0.96 -1.70
CA ALA A 217 14.11 -0.49 -1.55
C ALA A 217 12.93 -1.27 -2.15
N LEU A 218 11.84 -0.60 -2.53
CA LEU A 218 10.71 -1.23 -3.23
C LEU A 218 11.16 -1.79 -4.57
N LYS A 219 10.69 -3.00 -4.90
CA LYS A 219 10.88 -3.58 -6.23
C LYS A 219 10.08 -2.79 -7.27
N LYS A 220 8.82 -2.47 -6.96
CA LYS A 220 7.94 -1.62 -7.77
C LYS A 220 7.09 -0.71 -6.89
N PHE A 221 6.93 0.52 -7.36
CA PHE A 221 5.92 1.45 -6.87
C PHE A 221 4.96 1.75 -8.01
N VAL A 222 3.77 1.18 -7.94
CA VAL A 222 2.71 1.30 -8.95
C VAL A 222 1.78 2.41 -8.53
N MET A 223 1.59 3.41 -9.37
CA MET A 223 0.69 4.53 -9.15
C MET A 223 -0.41 4.53 -10.19
N VAL A 224 -1.64 4.39 -9.72
CA VAL A 224 -2.85 4.40 -10.56
C VAL A 224 -3.55 5.74 -10.41
N LYS A 225 -3.75 6.43 -11.53
CA LYS A 225 -4.54 7.65 -11.61
C LYS A 225 -5.89 7.40 -12.29
N PHE A 226 -6.88 8.19 -11.92
CA PHE A 226 -8.20 8.20 -12.54
C PHE A 226 -8.29 9.45 -13.42
N LEU A 227 -8.58 9.28 -14.71
CA LEU A 227 -8.50 10.38 -15.67
C LEU A 227 -9.57 11.46 -15.44
N ASN A 228 -10.69 11.09 -14.82
CA ASN A 228 -11.76 12.00 -14.46
C ASN A 228 -11.88 12.20 -12.93
N ASP A 229 -10.77 12.08 -12.21
CA ASP A 229 -10.74 12.17 -10.73
C ASP A 229 -11.24 13.54 -10.27
N SER A 230 -12.36 13.56 -9.56
CA SER A 230 -12.96 14.78 -9.00
C SER A 230 -12.51 15.09 -7.55
N ILE A 231 -11.68 14.23 -6.97
CA ILE A 231 -11.20 14.32 -5.58
C ILE A 231 -9.73 14.67 -5.49
N VAL A 232 -8.89 14.03 -6.33
CA VAL A 232 -7.44 14.23 -6.34
C VAL A 232 -7.05 15.16 -7.47
N ASP A 233 -6.61 16.37 -7.12
CA ASP A 233 -6.10 17.39 -8.01
C ASP A 233 -4.83 17.99 -7.38
N PRO A 234 -3.68 18.02 -8.05
CA PRO A 234 -3.42 17.51 -9.41
C PRO A 234 -3.39 15.98 -9.47
N VAL A 235 -3.80 15.46 -10.63
CA VAL A 235 -3.85 13.99 -10.88
C VAL A 235 -2.45 13.40 -11.04
N ASP A 236 -1.49 14.22 -11.49
CA ASP A 236 -0.11 13.79 -11.73
C ASP A 236 0.78 14.00 -10.51
N SER A 237 1.80 13.18 -10.35
CA SER A 237 2.74 13.24 -9.23
C SER A 237 4.12 13.75 -9.67
N GLU A 238 4.68 14.72 -8.95
CA GLU A 238 6.04 15.23 -9.15
C GLU A 238 7.03 14.61 -8.14
N ASP A 239 8.33 14.72 -8.45
CA ASP A 239 9.39 14.17 -7.62
C ASP A 239 9.73 15.06 -6.42
N ARG A 240 9.60 14.51 -5.20
CA ARG A 240 10.14 15.13 -3.99
C ARG A 240 10.91 14.20 -3.04
N LEU A 241 10.91 12.89 -3.25
CA LEU A 241 11.47 11.92 -2.29
C LEU A 241 12.16 10.73 -2.97
N GLY A 242 12.92 10.97 -4.03
CA GLY A 242 13.64 9.90 -4.74
C GLY A 242 12.83 9.21 -5.82
N LEU A 243 11.65 9.72 -6.18
CA LEU A 243 10.85 9.13 -7.25
C LEU A 243 11.58 9.20 -8.59
N LYS A 244 12.36 10.26 -8.86
CA LYS A 244 13.15 10.39 -10.08
C LYS A 244 14.23 9.31 -10.20
N GLU A 245 14.92 9.01 -9.10
CA GLU A 245 15.91 7.91 -9.09
C GLU A 245 15.21 6.56 -9.25
N MET A 246 14.05 6.36 -8.64
CA MET A 246 13.24 5.14 -8.80
C MET A 246 12.70 5.00 -10.23
N ASP A 247 12.33 6.11 -10.87
CA ASP A 247 11.90 6.13 -12.27
C ASP A 247 13.05 5.73 -13.20
N ASN A 248 14.20 6.36 -13.04
CA ASN A 248 15.41 6.02 -13.80
C ASN A 248 15.84 4.55 -13.61
N ALA A 249 15.56 3.97 -12.44
CA ALA A 249 15.82 2.56 -12.15
C ALA A 249 14.69 1.62 -12.65
N GLY A 250 13.65 2.14 -13.30
CA GLY A 250 12.49 1.37 -13.77
C GLY A 250 11.64 0.77 -12.65
N GLN A 251 11.69 1.36 -11.45
CA GLN A 251 10.91 0.91 -10.29
C GLN A 251 9.51 1.52 -10.26
N LEU A 252 9.30 2.70 -10.90
CA LEU A 252 7.99 3.32 -10.98
C LEU A 252 7.18 2.74 -12.13
N VAL A 253 5.89 2.56 -11.87
CA VAL A 253 4.91 2.15 -12.87
C VAL A 253 3.72 3.10 -12.77
N PHE A 254 3.44 3.79 -13.87
CA PHE A 254 2.31 4.70 -13.95
C PHE A 254 1.20 4.04 -14.76
N LEU A 255 0.04 3.91 -14.14
CA LEU A 255 -1.17 3.37 -14.75
C LEU A 255 -2.27 4.44 -14.73
N ALA A 256 -3.11 4.40 -15.74
CA ALA A 256 -4.28 5.27 -15.82
C ALA A 256 -5.53 4.43 -16.13
N THR A 257 -6.65 4.83 -15.57
CA THR A 257 -7.96 4.25 -15.86
C THR A 257 -8.99 5.34 -16.06
N GLU A 258 -9.96 5.07 -16.91
CA GLU A 258 -11.13 5.94 -17.05
C GLU A 258 -11.99 5.88 -15.78
N GLY A 259 -12.81 6.91 -15.58
CA GLY A 259 -13.71 6.98 -14.44
C GLY A 259 -13.30 8.02 -13.40
N ASP A 260 -14.20 8.26 -12.45
CA ASP A 260 -13.99 9.13 -11.30
C ASP A 260 -13.21 8.40 -10.19
N HIS A 261 -12.91 9.09 -9.12
CA HIS A 261 -12.09 8.61 -7.99
C HIS A 261 -12.48 7.20 -7.51
N LEU A 262 -11.53 6.27 -7.57
CA LEU A 262 -11.66 4.86 -7.20
C LEU A 262 -12.67 4.04 -8.04
N GLN A 263 -13.15 4.57 -9.16
CA GLN A 263 -14.00 3.84 -10.09
C GLN A 263 -13.16 3.03 -11.07
N LEU A 264 -12.97 1.76 -10.78
CA LEU A 264 -12.29 0.81 -11.68
C LEU A 264 -13.09 -0.48 -11.81
N SER A 265 -13.01 -1.08 -12.99
CA SER A 265 -13.66 -2.37 -13.23
C SER A 265 -12.83 -3.53 -12.68
N GLU A 266 -13.49 -4.65 -12.40
CA GLU A 266 -12.85 -5.90 -11.97
C GLU A 266 -11.88 -6.40 -13.05
N GLU A 267 -12.24 -6.30 -14.33
CA GLU A 267 -11.41 -6.71 -15.47
C GLU A 267 -10.14 -5.88 -15.54
N TRP A 268 -10.25 -4.56 -15.40
CA TRP A 268 -9.10 -3.66 -15.39
C TRP A 268 -8.17 -4.00 -14.22
N PHE A 269 -8.72 -4.22 -13.04
CA PHE A 269 -7.96 -4.61 -11.85
C PHE A 269 -7.19 -5.92 -12.09
N TYR A 270 -7.86 -6.92 -12.67
CA TYR A 270 -7.22 -8.21 -12.97
C TYR A 270 -6.10 -8.10 -14.01
N ALA A 271 -6.29 -7.27 -15.02
CA ALA A 271 -5.31 -7.09 -16.08
C ALA A 271 -4.07 -6.30 -15.64
N HIS A 272 -4.25 -5.30 -14.76
CA HIS A 272 -3.21 -4.31 -14.50
C HIS A 272 -2.65 -4.34 -13.08
N ILE A 273 -3.39 -4.84 -12.08
CA ILE A 273 -2.93 -4.86 -10.69
C ILE A 273 -2.44 -6.25 -10.26
N ILE A 274 -3.19 -7.29 -10.58
CA ILE A 274 -2.84 -8.66 -10.19
C ILE A 274 -1.42 -9.06 -10.60
N PRO A 275 -0.88 -8.68 -11.78
CA PRO A 275 0.50 -9.02 -12.16
C PRO A 275 1.60 -8.53 -11.18
N PHE A 276 1.30 -7.55 -10.34
CA PHE A 276 2.22 -7.04 -9.33
C PHE A 276 2.09 -7.75 -7.97
N LEU A 277 1.16 -8.67 -7.82
CA LEU A 277 0.88 -9.38 -6.57
C LEU A 277 1.39 -10.83 -6.57
N GLY A 278 1.66 -11.40 -7.75
CA GLY A 278 2.13 -12.78 -7.93
C GLY A 278 3.61 -12.92 -8.19
#